data_2793dd37b223f807efd5eabadc69dada
#
_entry.id   2793dd37b223f807efd5eabadc69dada
#
_cell.length_a   1.000
_cell.length_b   1.000
_cell.length_c   1.000
_cell.angle_alpha   90.00
_cell.angle_beta   90.00
_cell.angle_gamma   90.00
#
_symmetry.space_group_name_H-M   'P 1'
#
loop_
_entity.id
_entity.type
_entity.pdbx_description
1 polymer ?
#
loop_
_entity_poly.entity_id
_entity_poly.type
_entity_poly.pdbx_seq_one_letter_code
_entity_poly.pdbx_strand_id
1 'polypeptide(L)'
;MTEERWVLGRRGPGSTDQVFVDWWSLVHLTSGAFLFLIGFDLATTIILLIAWEVFENSPIGTALWRGLPRVFPNSNLEMIQSQSEYVGDSWGNMAFDVAFGILGWVIVGALV
;
A
#
# COMPACT_ATOMS: atom_id res chain seq x y z
N MET A 1 0.87 -19.82 7.44
CA MET A 1 1.23 -18.78 6.48
C MET A 1 2.37 -17.94 6.98
N THR A 2 3.28 -17.65 6.11
CA THR A 2 4.42 -16.80 6.43
C THR A 2 4.03 -15.35 6.26
N GLU A 3 4.37 -14.53 7.20
CA GLU A 3 4.12 -13.11 7.10
C GLU A 3 5.43 -12.37 6.94
N GLU A 4 5.42 -11.40 6.07
CA GLU A 4 6.57 -10.54 5.93
C GLU A 4 6.55 -9.49 7.01
N ARG A 5 7.66 -9.37 7.69
CA ARG A 5 7.81 -8.39 8.74
C ARG A 5 9.06 -7.60 8.49
N TRP A 6 8.88 -6.33 8.28
CA TRP A 6 10.01 -5.46 8.03
C TRP A 6 10.33 -4.63 9.24
N VAL A 7 9.37 -3.96 9.79
CA VAL A 7 9.61 -3.15 10.96
C VAL A 7 8.75 -3.69 12.02
N LEU A 8 7.68 -3.57 12.33
CA LEU A 8 6.94 -4.04 13.48
C LEU A 8 5.68 -4.78 13.04
N GLY A 9 5.46 -5.89 13.67
CA GLY A 9 4.17 -6.53 13.71
C GLY A 9 3.68 -7.17 12.43
N ARG A 10 2.38 -7.19 12.29
CA ARG A 10 1.65 -7.94 11.28
C ARG A 10 0.67 -7.06 10.56
N ARG A 11 0.20 -7.56 9.43
CA ARG A 11 -0.86 -6.92 8.67
C ARG A 11 -2.23 -7.22 9.24
N GLY A 12 -3.16 -6.37 8.87
CA GLY A 12 -4.57 -6.62 9.04
C GLY A 12 -5.23 -5.72 10.05
N PRO A 13 -6.45 -5.25 9.75
CA PRO A 13 -7.24 -4.46 10.70
C PRO A 13 -7.58 -5.29 11.91
N GLY A 14 -7.59 -4.65 13.07
CA GLY A 14 -7.90 -5.34 14.31
C GLY A 14 -6.78 -6.21 14.83
N SER A 15 -5.65 -6.26 14.14
CA SER A 15 -4.48 -6.97 14.62
C SER A 15 -3.81 -6.17 15.74
N THR A 16 -3.35 -6.86 16.76
CA THR A 16 -2.55 -6.25 17.81
C THR A 16 -1.13 -6.00 17.33
N ASP A 17 -0.70 -6.78 16.35
CA ASP A 17 0.57 -6.59 15.68
C ASP A 17 0.31 -5.84 14.40
N GLN A 18 1.12 -4.82 14.12
CA GLN A 18 0.94 -4.00 12.94
C GLN A 18 2.19 -4.03 12.08
N VAL A 19 1.98 -4.14 10.78
CA VAL A 19 3.06 -4.01 9.82
C VAL A 19 3.03 -2.58 9.32
N PHE A 20 4.08 -1.82 9.64
CA PHE A 20 4.19 -0.44 9.19
C PHE A 20 4.91 -0.35 7.84
N VAL A 21 5.88 -1.22 7.61
CA VAL A 21 6.67 -1.23 6.39
C VAL A 21 6.71 -2.65 5.84
N ASP A 22 6.38 -2.80 4.56
CA ASP A 22 6.43 -4.08 3.86
C ASP A 22 6.73 -3.82 2.37
N TRP A 23 6.61 -4.86 1.56
CA TRP A 23 6.86 -4.73 0.12
C TRP A 23 5.93 -3.72 -0.54
N TRP A 24 4.70 -3.60 -0.04
CA TRP A 24 3.74 -2.66 -0.58
C TRP A 24 4.12 -1.22 -0.29
N SER A 25 4.98 -0.98 0.70
CA SER A 25 5.51 0.35 0.95
C SER A 25 6.30 0.88 -0.23
N LEU A 26 7.03 -0.01 -0.93
CA LEU A 26 7.75 0.38 -2.14
C LEU A 26 6.78 0.75 -3.26
N VAL A 27 5.65 0.07 -3.34
CA VAL A 27 4.61 0.40 -4.32
C VAL A 27 4.06 1.79 -4.05
N HIS A 28 3.81 2.13 -2.79
CA HIS A 28 3.31 3.45 -2.42
C HIS A 28 4.34 4.54 -2.69
N LEU A 29 5.60 4.27 -2.38
CA LEU A 29 6.70 5.20 -2.69
C LEU A 29 6.75 5.49 -4.19
N THR A 30 6.70 4.45 -5.00
CA THR A 30 6.72 4.56 -6.46
C THR A 30 5.49 5.29 -6.97
N SER A 31 4.34 5.04 -6.37
CA SER A 31 3.09 5.70 -6.77
C SER A 31 3.16 7.21 -6.57
N GLY A 32 3.68 7.65 -5.41
CA GLY A 32 3.85 9.07 -5.15
C GLY A 32 4.82 9.72 -6.12
N ALA A 33 5.93 9.04 -6.40
CA ALA A 33 6.89 9.51 -7.39
C ALA A 33 6.24 9.67 -8.76
N PHE A 34 5.43 8.70 -9.15
CA PHE A 34 4.73 8.73 -10.43
C PHE A 34 3.75 9.89 -10.49
N LEU A 35 3.01 10.15 -9.41
CA LEU A 35 2.07 11.27 -9.38
C LEU A 35 2.78 12.60 -9.55
N PHE A 36 3.98 12.75 -9.00
CA PHE A 36 4.77 13.95 -9.26
C PHE A 36 5.11 14.07 -10.75
N LEU A 37 5.56 12.97 -11.35
CA LEU A 37 6.03 13.00 -12.74
C LEU A 37 4.91 13.32 -13.72
N ILE A 38 3.68 12.94 -13.43
CA ILE A 38 2.55 13.26 -14.32
C ILE A 38 1.92 14.62 -14.00
N GLY A 39 2.44 15.33 -13.01
CA GLY A 39 2.11 16.74 -12.81
C GLY A 39 1.14 17.08 -11.69
N PHE A 40 0.81 16.13 -10.81
CA PHE A 40 -0.05 16.44 -9.69
C PHE A 40 0.72 17.20 -8.61
N ASP A 41 0.08 18.22 -8.03
CA ASP A 41 0.64 18.93 -6.91
C ASP A 41 0.55 18.11 -5.64
N LEU A 42 1.16 18.60 -4.56
CA LEU A 42 1.21 17.86 -3.32
C LEU A 42 -0.18 17.68 -2.69
N ALA A 43 -0.99 18.73 -2.71
CA ALA A 43 -2.33 18.65 -2.11
C ALA A 43 -3.19 17.60 -2.81
N THR A 44 -3.20 17.62 -4.13
CA THR A 44 -3.95 16.63 -4.91
C THR A 44 -3.39 15.23 -4.68
N THR A 45 -2.08 15.10 -4.63
CA THR A 45 -1.43 13.81 -4.36
C THR A 45 -1.87 13.26 -3.02
N ILE A 46 -1.87 14.07 -1.97
CA ILE A 46 -2.32 13.63 -0.64
C ILE A 46 -3.77 13.17 -0.68
N ILE A 47 -4.64 13.93 -1.34
CA ILE A 47 -6.05 13.55 -1.48
C ILE A 47 -6.19 12.21 -2.18
N LEU A 48 -5.44 12.00 -3.26
CA LEU A 48 -5.50 10.75 -4.02
C LEU A 48 -4.97 9.57 -3.19
N LEU A 49 -3.91 9.78 -2.44
CA LEU A 49 -3.36 8.72 -1.59
C LEU A 49 -4.35 8.32 -0.50
N ILE A 50 -5.00 9.29 0.12
CA ILE A 50 -5.99 9.00 1.15
C ILE A 50 -7.21 8.32 0.53
N ALA A 51 -7.68 8.81 -0.60
CA ALA A 51 -8.82 8.22 -1.29
C ALA A 51 -8.54 6.76 -1.66
N TRP A 52 -7.32 6.47 -2.10
CA TRP A 52 -6.93 5.10 -2.42
C TRP A 52 -6.99 4.20 -1.18
N GLU A 53 -6.51 4.69 -0.02
CA GLU A 53 -6.57 3.91 1.21
C GLU A 53 -8.01 3.63 1.64
N VAL A 54 -8.89 4.61 1.50
CA VAL A 54 -10.31 4.42 1.80
C VAL A 54 -10.91 3.36 0.88
N PHE A 55 -10.63 3.46 -0.42
CA PHE A 55 -11.13 2.49 -1.39
C PHE A 55 -10.58 1.09 -1.11
N GLU A 56 -9.28 1.00 -0.90
CA GLU A 56 -8.60 -0.28 -0.74
C GLU A 56 -9.12 -1.05 0.48
N ASN A 57 -9.50 -0.33 1.52
CA ASN A 57 -10.02 -0.92 2.75
C ASN A 57 -11.54 -1.02 2.78
N SER A 58 -12.20 -0.62 1.70
CA SER A 58 -13.65 -0.79 1.56
C SER A 58 -13.99 -2.25 1.25
N PRO A 59 -15.25 -2.65 1.40
CA PRO A 59 -15.65 -4.02 1.03
C PRO A 59 -15.33 -4.39 -0.40
N ILE A 60 -15.49 -3.45 -1.34
CA ILE A 60 -15.18 -3.70 -2.75
C ILE A 60 -13.67 -3.83 -2.94
N GLY A 61 -12.92 -2.90 -2.36
CA GLY A 61 -11.46 -2.91 -2.49
C GLY A 61 -10.84 -4.17 -1.91
N THR A 62 -11.27 -4.59 -0.72
CA THR A 62 -10.74 -5.80 -0.11
C THR A 62 -11.09 -7.03 -0.92
N ALA A 63 -12.29 -7.06 -1.52
CA ALA A 63 -12.67 -8.18 -2.39
C ALA A 63 -11.79 -8.25 -3.63
N LEU A 64 -11.47 -7.10 -4.22
CA LEU A 64 -10.57 -7.05 -5.38
C LEU A 64 -9.18 -7.55 -5.02
N TRP A 65 -8.64 -7.13 -3.88
CA TRP A 65 -7.32 -7.59 -3.45
C TRP A 65 -7.29 -9.09 -3.19
N ARG A 66 -8.33 -9.64 -2.59
CA ARG A 66 -8.41 -11.09 -2.38
C ARG A 66 -8.42 -11.86 -3.70
N GLY A 67 -8.87 -11.22 -4.77
CA GLY A 67 -8.85 -11.83 -6.09
C GLY A 67 -7.51 -11.75 -6.81
N LEU A 68 -6.54 -11.01 -6.27
CA LEU A 68 -5.27 -10.80 -6.95
C LEU A 68 -4.52 -12.10 -7.28
N PRO A 69 -4.44 -13.10 -6.38
CA PRO A 69 -3.78 -14.35 -6.73
C PRO A 69 -4.42 -15.10 -7.90
N ARG A 70 -5.72 -14.87 -8.14
CA ARG A 70 -6.40 -15.49 -9.28
C ARG A 70 -5.99 -14.85 -10.60
N VAL A 71 -5.64 -13.57 -10.57
CA VAL A 71 -5.18 -12.84 -11.75
C VAL A 71 -3.76 -13.27 -12.10
N PHE A 72 -2.95 -13.57 -11.10
CA PHE A 72 -1.56 -13.96 -11.28
C PHE A 72 -1.30 -15.33 -10.64
N PRO A 73 -1.95 -16.40 -11.15
CA PRO A 73 -1.88 -17.71 -10.47
C PRO A 73 -0.49 -18.33 -10.49
N ASN A 74 0.36 -17.93 -11.42
CA ASN A 74 1.70 -18.48 -11.53
C ASN A 74 2.77 -17.65 -10.85
N SER A 75 2.38 -16.58 -10.16
CA SER A 75 3.33 -15.74 -9.45
C SER A 75 3.84 -16.43 -8.20
N ASN A 76 5.15 -16.35 -7.98
CA ASN A 76 5.77 -16.85 -6.77
C ASN A 76 5.99 -15.76 -5.74
N LEU A 77 5.53 -14.54 -6.02
CA LEU A 77 5.71 -13.42 -5.11
C LEU A 77 4.73 -13.54 -3.95
N GLU A 78 5.27 -13.59 -2.74
CA GLU A 78 4.44 -13.69 -1.56
C GLU A 78 3.50 -12.50 -1.41
N MET A 79 3.95 -11.32 -1.81
CA MET A 79 3.13 -10.13 -1.72
C MET A 79 1.84 -10.24 -2.54
N ILE A 80 1.84 -11.07 -3.60
CA ILE A 80 0.65 -11.31 -4.40
C ILE A 80 -0.17 -12.46 -3.85
N GLN A 81 0.49 -13.58 -3.56
CA GLN A 81 -0.22 -14.79 -3.12
C GLN A 81 -0.88 -14.62 -1.76
N SER A 82 -0.26 -13.84 -0.89
CA SER A 82 -0.82 -13.60 0.44
C SER A 82 -2.10 -12.75 0.41
N GLN A 83 -2.42 -12.11 -0.71
CA GLN A 83 -3.61 -11.26 -0.79
C GLN A 83 -4.91 -12.06 -0.73
N SER A 84 -4.86 -13.38 -0.93
CA SER A 84 -6.06 -14.21 -0.81
C SER A 84 -6.73 -14.09 0.57
N GLU A 85 -5.96 -13.70 1.59
CA GLU A 85 -6.46 -13.54 2.96
C GLU A 85 -6.57 -12.07 3.37
N TYR A 86 -6.54 -11.18 2.40
CA TYR A 86 -6.55 -9.76 2.69
C TYR A 86 -7.89 -9.34 3.29
N VAL A 87 -7.81 -8.64 4.41
CA VAL A 87 -9.00 -8.12 5.11
C VAL A 87 -8.87 -6.62 5.37
N GLY A 88 -7.89 -5.99 4.76
CA GLY A 88 -7.60 -4.59 4.94
C GLY A 88 -6.31 -4.38 5.71
N ASP A 89 -5.88 -3.15 5.81
CA ASP A 89 -4.64 -2.79 6.47
C ASP A 89 -4.89 -2.30 7.89
N SER A 90 -3.88 -2.43 8.75
CA SER A 90 -3.92 -1.80 10.05
C SER A 90 -3.84 -0.27 9.89
N TRP A 91 -4.29 0.45 10.91
CA TRP A 91 -4.22 1.92 10.88
C TRP A 91 -2.80 2.41 10.69
N GLY A 92 -1.83 1.76 11.36
CA GLY A 92 -0.43 2.12 11.19
C GLY A 92 0.05 1.89 9.77
N ASN A 93 -0.33 0.78 9.17
CA ASN A 93 0.05 0.50 7.79
C ASN A 93 -0.55 1.52 6.83
N MET A 94 -1.83 1.87 7.00
CA MET A 94 -2.46 2.88 6.18
C MET A 94 -1.76 4.23 6.28
N ALA A 95 -1.40 4.63 7.50
CA ALA A 95 -0.70 5.89 7.70
C ALA A 95 0.67 5.87 7.01
N PHE A 96 1.40 4.78 7.11
CA PHE A 96 2.70 4.66 6.45
C PHE A 96 2.57 4.58 4.94
N ASP A 97 1.50 3.98 4.42
CA ASP A 97 1.26 3.95 2.97
C ASP A 97 1.14 5.37 2.42
N VAL A 98 0.35 6.21 3.09
CA VAL A 98 0.22 7.61 2.70
C VAL A 98 1.54 8.33 2.84
N ALA A 99 2.25 8.11 3.94
CA ALA A 99 3.54 8.76 4.20
C ALA A 99 4.57 8.38 3.12
N PHE A 100 4.63 7.11 2.72
CA PHE A 100 5.54 6.69 1.67
C PHE A 100 5.17 7.28 0.32
N GLY A 101 3.89 7.42 0.04
CA GLY A 101 3.45 8.11 -1.17
C GLY A 101 3.91 9.55 -1.19
N ILE A 102 3.73 10.27 -0.08
CA ILE A 102 4.20 11.65 0.04
C ILE A 102 5.72 11.71 -0.11
N LEU A 103 6.44 10.79 0.52
CA LEU A 103 7.89 10.74 0.44
C LEU A 103 8.35 10.56 -1.00
N GLY A 104 7.72 9.68 -1.75
CA GLY A 104 8.05 9.46 -3.16
C GLY A 104 7.87 10.72 -3.97
N TRP A 105 6.77 11.45 -3.75
CA TRP A 105 6.50 12.71 -4.42
C TRP A 105 7.60 13.74 -4.09
N VAL A 106 7.96 13.85 -2.82
CA VAL A 106 8.98 14.81 -2.37
C VAL A 106 10.35 14.48 -2.93
N ILE A 107 10.73 13.20 -2.90
CA ILE A 107 12.05 12.77 -3.39
C ILE A 107 12.19 13.11 -4.86
N VAL A 108 11.21 12.77 -5.69
CA VAL A 108 11.30 13.04 -7.12
C VAL A 108 11.32 14.55 -7.36
N GLY A 109 10.50 15.31 -6.63
CA GLY A 109 10.48 16.75 -6.73
C GLY A 109 11.84 17.39 -6.39
N ALA A 110 12.56 16.78 -5.47
CA ALA A 110 13.88 17.27 -5.09
C ALA A 110 14.96 16.91 -6.13
N LEU A 111 14.74 15.82 -6.88
CA LEU A 111 15.73 15.35 -7.84
C LEU A 111 15.57 15.95 -9.24
N VAL A 112 14.40 16.45 -9.55
CA VAL A 112 14.14 17.09 -10.84
C VAL A 112 13.86 18.58 -10.67
#